data_b5a2c42df8e3619679cf438e97bf3561
#
_entry.id   b5a2c42df8e3619679cf438e97bf3561
#
_cell.length_a   1.000
_cell.length_b   1.000
_cell.length_c   1.000
_cell.angle_alpha   90.00
_cell.angle_beta   90.00
_cell.angle_gamma   90.00
#
_symmetry.space_group_name_H-M   'P 1'
#
loop_
_entity.id
_entity.type
_entity.pdbx_description
1 polymer ?
#
loop_
_entity_poly.entity_id
_entity_poly.type
_entity_poly.pdbx_seq_one_letter_code
_entity_poly.pdbx_strand_id
1 'polypeptide(L)'
;MDNLHLIHMLFMAKPLNGMNWVENLAQFITQPFVSLIFTCIIFIGFLYQLYSKRINLMGIIALLALLLLFLAFLINGDVNVMSVLLFTIGLILLIVELFVIGAVIGIIGIILITLSIIILGDNILLMLGNVIVALILSIVEWVILVKIFNRKIPFLDKVILKDSTNSEAGYRSH
;
A
#
# COMPACT_ATOMS: atom_id res chain seq x y z
N MET A 1 32.46 -34.00 -7.58
CA MET A 1 32.05 -32.64 -7.88
C MET A 1 30.74 -32.62 -8.65
N ASP A 2 30.64 -33.46 -9.63
CA ASP A 2 29.45 -33.50 -10.49
C ASP A 2 28.19 -34.02 -9.80
N ASN A 3 28.32 -34.86 -8.80
CA ASN A 3 27.19 -35.40 -8.04
C ASN A 3 26.52 -34.36 -7.17
N LEU A 4 27.30 -33.46 -6.54
CA LEU A 4 26.76 -32.37 -5.72
C LEU A 4 26.07 -31.32 -6.59
N HIS A 5 26.64 -31.05 -7.76
CA HIS A 5 26.04 -30.13 -8.72
C HIS A 5 24.72 -30.71 -9.28
N LEU A 6 24.71 -32.00 -9.60
CA LEU A 6 23.51 -32.69 -10.04
C LEU A 6 22.41 -32.71 -8.99
N ILE A 7 22.76 -32.99 -7.73
CA ILE A 7 21.83 -32.96 -6.60
C ILE A 7 21.26 -31.54 -6.44
N HIS A 8 22.11 -30.53 -6.51
CA HIS A 8 21.67 -29.13 -6.42
C HIS A 8 20.73 -28.75 -7.58
N MET A 9 21.08 -29.16 -8.81
CA MET A 9 20.22 -28.94 -9.97
C MET A 9 18.91 -29.69 -9.88
N LEU A 10 18.92 -30.95 -9.39
CA LEU A 10 17.74 -31.75 -9.17
C LEU A 10 16.84 -31.15 -8.06
N PHE A 11 17.45 -30.60 -7.02
CA PHE A 11 16.73 -29.88 -5.97
C PHE A 11 16.07 -28.61 -6.49
N MET A 12 16.76 -27.87 -7.37
CA MET A 12 16.23 -26.68 -8.02
C MET A 12 15.20 -27.00 -9.11
N ALA A 13 15.44 -28.11 -9.86
CA ALA A 13 14.58 -28.51 -10.97
C ALA A 13 13.37 -29.36 -10.54
N LYS A 14 13.37 -29.85 -9.29
CA LYS A 14 12.27 -30.66 -8.76
C LYS A 14 11.42 -29.80 -7.84
N PRO A 15 10.51 -28.97 -8.39
CA PRO A 15 9.64 -28.18 -7.55
C PRO A 15 8.69 -29.11 -6.82
N LEU A 16 8.56 -28.92 -5.54
CA LEU A 16 7.39 -29.37 -4.82
C LEU A 16 6.20 -28.76 -5.54
N ASN A 17 5.32 -29.57 -6.08
CA ASN A 17 4.27 -29.17 -7.03
C ASN A 17 3.40 -27.98 -6.58
N GLY A 18 3.40 -27.60 -5.30
CA GLY A 18 2.68 -26.44 -4.82
C GLY A 18 3.51 -25.15 -4.70
N MET A 19 4.86 -25.25 -4.59
CA MET A 19 5.74 -24.11 -4.33
C MET A 19 6.26 -23.44 -5.61
N ASN A 20 6.29 -24.16 -6.73
CA ASN A 20 6.84 -23.65 -7.97
C ASN A 20 5.99 -22.52 -8.58
N TRP A 21 4.68 -22.65 -8.57
CA TRP A 21 3.79 -21.59 -9.05
C TRP A 21 3.81 -20.36 -8.13
N VAL A 22 3.99 -20.57 -6.81
CA VAL A 22 4.11 -19.47 -5.84
C VAL A 22 5.37 -18.67 -6.09
N GLU A 23 6.52 -19.33 -6.29
CA GLU A 23 7.78 -18.67 -6.61
C GLU A 23 7.71 -17.94 -7.95
N ASN A 24 7.12 -18.56 -8.97
CA ASN A 24 6.94 -17.93 -10.27
C ASN A 24 6.04 -16.71 -10.20
N LEU A 25 4.97 -16.79 -9.42
CA LEU A 25 4.07 -15.66 -9.20
C LEU A 25 4.78 -14.53 -8.46
N ALA A 26 5.57 -14.87 -7.43
CA ALA A 26 6.34 -13.89 -6.70
C ALA A 26 7.37 -13.19 -7.60
N GLN A 27 8.09 -13.93 -8.45
CA GLN A 27 9.01 -13.35 -9.42
C GLN A 27 8.29 -12.43 -10.42
N PHE A 28 7.11 -12.81 -10.85
CA PHE A 28 6.30 -12.00 -11.76
C PHE A 28 5.87 -10.68 -11.07
N ILE A 29 5.38 -10.75 -9.85
CA ILE A 29 4.89 -9.56 -9.12
C ILE A 29 6.03 -8.59 -8.81
N THR A 30 7.25 -9.11 -8.54
CA THR A 30 8.41 -8.28 -8.22
C THR A 30 9.10 -7.66 -9.42
N GLN A 31 8.68 -8.00 -10.65
CA GLN A 31 9.20 -7.32 -11.84
C GLN A 31 8.91 -5.81 -11.78
N PRO A 32 9.82 -4.98 -12.33
CA PRO A 32 9.68 -3.52 -12.22
C PRO A 32 8.34 -2.98 -12.71
N PHE A 33 7.88 -3.45 -13.88
CA PHE A 33 6.62 -2.99 -14.45
C PHE A 33 5.41 -3.49 -13.67
N VAL A 34 5.42 -4.73 -13.23
CA VAL A 34 4.32 -5.33 -12.47
C VAL A 34 4.23 -4.71 -11.08
N SER A 35 5.36 -4.50 -10.41
CA SER A 35 5.40 -3.84 -9.11
C SER A 35 4.89 -2.40 -9.20
N LEU A 36 5.15 -1.70 -10.31
CA LEU A 36 4.59 -0.38 -10.58
C LEU A 36 3.06 -0.43 -10.64
N ILE A 37 2.51 -1.39 -11.38
CA ILE A 37 1.05 -1.56 -11.50
C ILE A 37 0.43 -1.84 -10.12
N PHE A 38 1.03 -2.73 -9.33
CA PHE A 38 0.56 -3.04 -7.99
C PHE A 38 0.60 -1.81 -7.09
N THR A 39 1.69 -1.05 -7.13
CA THR A 39 1.82 0.18 -6.35
C THR A 39 0.73 1.19 -6.73
N CYS A 40 0.46 1.36 -8.02
CA CYS A 40 -0.61 2.24 -8.50
C CYS A 40 -1.99 1.77 -8.01
N ILE A 41 -2.28 0.48 -8.09
CA ILE A 41 -3.55 -0.09 -7.60
C ILE A 41 -3.72 0.18 -6.10
N ILE A 42 -2.66 0.01 -5.32
CA ILE A 42 -2.66 0.26 -3.88
C ILE A 42 -3.03 1.72 -3.58
N PHE A 43 -2.34 2.66 -4.20
CA PHE A 43 -2.56 4.08 -3.94
C PHE A 43 -3.93 4.55 -4.42
N ILE A 44 -4.31 4.17 -5.64
CA ILE A 44 -5.61 4.53 -6.23
C ILE A 44 -6.75 3.93 -5.39
N GLY A 45 -6.64 2.66 -5.01
CA GLY A 45 -7.67 1.99 -4.24
C GLY A 45 -7.81 2.55 -2.83
N PHE A 46 -6.71 2.86 -2.16
CA PHE A 46 -6.74 3.48 -0.84
C PHE A 46 -7.32 4.90 -0.90
N LEU A 47 -6.96 5.69 -1.90
CA LEU A 47 -7.53 7.02 -2.07
C LEU A 47 -9.04 6.93 -2.31
N TYR A 48 -9.48 6.02 -3.17
CA TYR A 48 -10.91 5.82 -3.42
C TYR A 48 -11.63 5.39 -2.13
N GLN A 49 -10.99 4.53 -1.31
CA GLN A 49 -11.55 4.14 -0.01
C GLN A 49 -11.74 5.34 0.91
N LEU A 50 -10.86 6.34 0.87
CA LEU A 50 -11.01 7.56 1.66
C LEU A 50 -12.24 8.39 1.25
N TYR A 51 -12.70 8.28 0.00
CA TYR A 51 -13.93 8.91 -0.46
C TYR A 51 -15.17 8.16 -0.01
N SER A 52 -15.04 6.90 0.36
CA SER A 52 -16.16 6.05 0.77
C SER A 52 -16.33 6.13 2.28
N LYS A 53 -17.57 6.25 2.73
CA LYS A 53 -17.88 6.23 4.16
C LYS A 53 -17.85 4.81 4.75
N ARG A 54 -17.84 3.81 3.90
CA ARG A 54 -17.82 2.39 4.28
C ARG A 54 -16.70 1.69 3.54
N ILE A 55 -16.29 0.54 4.05
CA ILE A 55 -15.36 -0.33 3.36
C ILE A 55 -15.97 -0.73 2.02
N ASN A 56 -15.27 -0.39 0.93
CA ASN A 56 -15.73 -0.72 -0.40
C ASN A 56 -14.76 -1.70 -1.09
N LEU A 57 -15.17 -2.19 -2.26
CA LEU A 57 -14.42 -3.17 -3.03
C LEU A 57 -13.03 -2.66 -3.42
N MET A 58 -12.91 -1.37 -3.75
CA MET A 58 -11.62 -0.78 -4.16
C MET A 58 -10.61 -0.77 -3.00
N GLY A 59 -11.06 -0.50 -1.79
CA GLY A 59 -10.21 -0.58 -0.59
C GLY A 59 -9.75 -2.00 -0.31
N ILE A 60 -10.62 -2.99 -0.50
CA ILE A 60 -10.28 -4.40 -0.33
C ILE A 60 -9.25 -4.83 -1.39
N ILE A 61 -9.45 -4.44 -2.65
CA ILE A 61 -8.50 -4.73 -3.73
C ILE A 61 -7.13 -4.11 -3.42
N ALA A 62 -7.11 -2.86 -2.95
CA ALA A 62 -5.87 -2.19 -2.57
C ALA A 62 -5.15 -2.92 -1.44
N LEU A 63 -5.87 -3.35 -0.43
CA LEU A 63 -5.30 -4.11 0.68
C LEU A 63 -4.74 -5.44 0.21
N LEU A 64 -5.47 -6.18 -0.62
CA LEU A 64 -5.00 -7.44 -1.19
C LEU A 64 -3.77 -7.23 -2.06
N ALA A 65 -3.76 -6.19 -2.89
CA ALA A 65 -2.61 -5.85 -3.73
C ALA A 65 -1.38 -5.51 -2.87
N LEU A 66 -1.56 -4.78 -1.78
CA LEU A 66 -0.48 -4.45 -0.83
C LEU A 66 0.09 -5.73 -0.19
N LEU A 67 -0.76 -6.62 0.29
CA LEU A 67 -0.33 -7.87 0.89
C LEU A 67 0.39 -8.76 -0.13
N LEU A 68 -0.13 -8.85 -1.35
CA LEU A 68 0.49 -9.65 -2.41
C LEU A 68 1.84 -9.09 -2.82
N LEU A 69 1.97 -7.78 -2.95
CA LEU A 69 3.24 -7.12 -3.27
C LEU A 69 4.27 -7.42 -2.19
N PHE A 70 3.90 -7.24 -0.93
CA PHE A 70 4.79 -7.47 0.20
C PHE A 70 5.21 -8.93 0.29
N LEU A 71 4.26 -9.87 0.16
CA LEU A 71 4.52 -11.31 0.17
C LEU A 71 5.43 -11.73 -0.98
N ALA A 72 5.25 -11.16 -2.17
CA ALA A 72 6.08 -11.47 -3.33
C ALA A 72 7.55 -11.12 -3.07
N PHE A 73 7.82 -9.94 -2.54
CA PHE A 73 9.17 -9.55 -2.15
C PHE A 73 9.70 -10.40 -1.01
N LEU A 74 8.86 -10.78 -0.05
CA LEU A 74 9.24 -11.65 1.05
C LEU A 74 9.65 -13.04 0.55
N ILE A 75 8.88 -13.63 -0.37
CA ILE A 75 9.18 -14.94 -0.96
C ILE A 75 10.49 -14.90 -1.74
N ASN A 76 10.76 -13.81 -2.46
CA ASN A 76 12.03 -13.63 -3.18
C ASN A 76 13.23 -13.36 -2.25
N GLY A 77 13.00 -13.14 -0.96
CA GLY A 77 14.06 -12.84 -0.01
C GLY A 77 14.60 -11.42 -0.07
N ASP A 78 13.90 -10.51 -0.75
CA ASP A 78 14.34 -9.12 -0.98
C ASP A 78 13.74 -8.14 0.05
N VAL A 79 13.40 -8.60 1.24
CA VAL A 79 12.78 -7.78 2.28
C VAL A 79 13.73 -7.61 3.45
N ASN A 80 13.99 -6.37 3.84
CA ASN A 80 14.76 -6.10 5.03
C ASN A 80 13.86 -5.96 6.27
N VAL A 81 14.48 -6.07 7.44
CA VAL A 81 13.76 -6.02 8.73
C VAL A 81 13.04 -4.67 8.91
N MET A 82 13.66 -3.58 8.47
CA MET A 82 13.06 -2.26 8.59
C MET A 82 11.77 -2.14 7.78
N SER A 83 11.74 -2.72 6.58
CA SER A 83 10.53 -2.74 5.75
C SER A 83 9.40 -3.49 6.45
N VAL A 84 9.69 -4.66 7.04
CA VAL A 84 8.71 -5.45 7.78
C VAL A 84 8.16 -4.68 8.97
N LEU A 85 9.04 -4.01 9.74
CA LEU A 85 8.62 -3.23 10.90
C LEU A 85 7.73 -2.06 10.51
N LEU A 86 8.12 -1.28 9.50
CA LEU A 86 7.33 -0.16 9.02
C LEU A 86 5.97 -0.61 8.49
N PHE A 87 5.95 -1.70 7.73
CA PHE A 87 4.73 -2.27 7.19
C PHE A 87 3.78 -2.72 8.33
N THR A 88 4.31 -3.46 9.29
CA THR A 88 3.50 -4.01 10.39
C THR A 88 2.92 -2.89 11.25
N ILE A 89 3.76 -1.92 11.63
CA ILE A 89 3.31 -0.78 12.44
C ILE A 89 2.29 0.05 11.66
N GLY A 90 2.57 0.34 10.41
CA GLY A 90 1.66 1.10 9.55
C GLY A 90 0.30 0.42 9.37
N LEU A 91 0.30 -0.90 9.17
CA LEU A 91 -0.92 -1.68 9.02
C LEU A 91 -1.73 -1.69 10.33
N ILE A 92 -1.07 -1.86 11.47
CA ILE A 92 -1.73 -1.80 12.78
C ILE A 92 -2.38 -0.43 12.97
N LEU A 93 -1.67 0.65 12.65
CA LEU A 93 -2.22 2.01 12.77
C LEU A 93 -3.43 2.23 11.86
N LEU A 94 -3.41 1.68 10.65
CA LEU A 94 -4.57 1.75 9.76
C LEU A 94 -5.78 0.98 10.32
N ILE A 95 -5.54 -0.18 10.91
CA ILE A 95 -6.61 -0.97 11.54
C ILE A 95 -7.17 -0.22 12.76
N VAL A 96 -6.29 0.33 13.58
CA VAL A 96 -6.71 1.11 14.76
C VAL A 96 -7.55 2.31 14.34
N GLU A 97 -7.20 2.97 13.23
CA GLU A 97 -7.96 4.11 12.71
C GLU A 97 -9.42 3.76 12.38
N LEU A 98 -9.70 2.51 11.99
CA LEU A 98 -11.09 2.08 11.75
C LEU A 98 -11.94 2.12 13.02
N PHE A 99 -11.32 2.00 14.19
CA PHE A 99 -12.01 1.98 15.48
C PHE A 99 -11.91 3.31 16.23
N VAL A 100 -10.89 4.11 15.94
CA VAL A 100 -10.63 5.38 16.63
C VAL A 100 -10.87 6.53 15.65
N ILE A 101 -11.82 7.38 15.98
CA ILE A 101 -12.18 8.52 15.14
C ILE A 101 -11.12 9.62 15.34
N GLY A 102 -10.05 9.59 14.56
CA GLY A 102 -8.97 10.53 14.78
C GLY A 102 -8.24 11.07 13.55
N ALA A 103 -8.28 10.39 12.44
CA ALA A 103 -7.64 10.74 11.17
C ALA A 103 -6.10 10.84 11.22
N VAL A 104 -5.50 11.30 12.31
CA VAL A 104 -4.05 11.48 12.44
C VAL A 104 -3.33 10.13 12.46
N ILE A 105 -3.89 9.14 13.15
CA ILE A 105 -3.31 7.79 13.26
C ILE A 105 -3.27 7.13 11.88
N GLY A 106 -4.33 7.30 11.08
CA GLY A 106 -4.39 6.79 9.72
C GLY A 106 -3.37 7.43 8.79
N ILE A 107 -3.16 8.74 8.90
CA ILE A 107 -2.13 9.45 8.11
C ILE A 107 -0.75 8.89 8.42
N ILE A 108 -0.43 8.72 9.70
CA ILE A 108 0.86 8.14 10.13
C ILE A 108 0.99 6.72 9.57
N GLY A 109 -0.08 5.91 9.64
CA GLY A 109 -0.10 4.56 9.08
C GLY A 109 0.19 4.54 7.59
N ILE A 110 -0.42 5.43 6.81
CA ILE A 110 -0.19 5.56 5.36
C ILE A 110 1.26 5.95 5.07
N ILE A 111 1.81 6.90 5.83
CA ILE A 111 3.20 7.32 5.66
C ILE A 111 4.15 6.14 5.93
N LEU A 112 3.91 5.38 7.00
CA LEU A 112 4.76 4.23 7.34
C LEU A 112 4.69 3.14 6.27
N ILE A 113 3.50 2.84 5.74
CA ILE A 113 3.33 1.88 4.66
C ILE A 113 4.04 2.37 3.39
N THR A 114 3.92 3.66 3.06
CA THR A 114 4.59 4.25 1.90
C THR A 114 6.11 4.11 2.03
N LEU A 115 6.67 4.43 3.19
CA LEU A 115 8.09 4.24 3.46
C LEU A 115 8.50 2.77 3.37
N SER A 116 7.67 1.86 3.88
CA SER A 116 7.89 0.42 3.76
C SER A 116 7.99 -0.02 2.30
N ILE A 117 7.11 0.47 1.44
CA ILE A 117 7.12 0.15 0.00
C ILE A 117 8.39 0.69 -0.66
N ILE A 118 8.81 1.90 -0.32
CA ILE A 118 10.02 2.53 -0.90
C ILE A 118 11.27 1.70 -0.60
N ILE A 119 11.39 1.17 0.61
CA ILE A 119 12.55 0.38 1.00
C ILE A 119 12.35 -1.13 0.75
N LEU A 120 11.25 -1.51 0.11
CA LEU A 120 10.97 -2.90 -0.24
C LEU A 120 11.81 -3.30 -1.45
N GLY A 121 12.51 -4.43 -1.33
CA GLY A 121 13.41 -4.91 -2.38
C GLY A 121 14.79 -4.26 -2.33
N ASP A 122 15.62 -4.60 -3.32
CA ASP A 122 17.01 -4.14 -3.38
C ASP A 122 17.18 -2.78 -4.08
N ASN A 123 16.18 -2.35 -4.85
CA ASN A 123 16.29 -1.14 -5.65
C ASN A 123 15.36 -0.05 -5.11
N ILE A 124 15.87 0.75 -4.19
CA ILE A 124 15.15 1.86 -3.57
C ILE A 124 14.72 2.90 -4.60
N LEU A 125 15.58 3.19 -5.58
CA LEU A 125 15.26 4.18 -6.62
C LEU A 125 14.10 3.74 -7.49
N LEU A 126 14.04 2.45 -7.83
CA LEU A 126 12.92 1.89 -8.60
C LEU A 126 11.61 2.00 -7.81
N MET A 127 11.61 1.59 -6.56
CA MET A 127 10.41 1.61 -5.71
C MET A 127 9.98 3.04 -5.40
N LEU A 128 10.92 3.95 -5.19
CA LEU A 128 10.62 5.38 -5.05
C LEU A 128 9.97 5.93 -6.32
N GLY A 129 10.47 5.55 -7.50
CA GLY A 129 9.87 5.90 -8.77
C GLY A 129 8.43 5.37 -8.89
N ASN A 130 8.20 4.13 -8.49
CA ASN A 130 6.86 3.53 -8.47
C ASN A 130 5.91 4.34 -7.59
N VAL A 131 6.35 4.72 -6.40
CA VAL A 131 5.56 5.53 -5.46
C VAL A 131 5.27 6.91 -6.05
N ILE A 132 6.26 7.55 -6.66
CA ILE A 132 6.06 8.88 -7.28
C ILE A 132 5.01 8.79 -8.40
N VAL A 133 5.10 7.80 -9.28
CA VAL A 133 4.10 7.60 -10.34
C VAL A 133 2.71 7.35 -9.74
N ALA A 134 2.63 6.50 -8.72
CA ALA A 134 1.38 6.21 -8.03
C ALA A 134 0.78 7.46 -7.37
N LEU A 135 1.60 8.31 -6.77
CA LEU A 135 1.16 9.57 -6.18
C LEU A 135 0.63 10.55 -7.24
N ILE A 136 1.31 10.65 -8.37
CA ILE A 136 0.84 11.50 -9.49
C ILE A 136 -0.53 11.03 -9.97
N LEU A 137 -0.70 9.71 -10.17
CA LEU A 137 -1.99 9.15 -10.58
C LEU A 137 -3.07 9.36 -9.52
N SER A 138 -2.71 9.27 -8.24
CA SER A 138 -3.63 9.54 -7.14
C SER A 138 -4.08 11.00 -7.10
N ILE A 139 -3.18 11.93 -7.39
CA ILE A 139 -3.54 13.35 -7.50
C ILE A 139 -4.51 13.58 -8.66
N VAL A 140 -4.28 12.95 -9.80
CA VAL A 140 -5.19 13.00 -10.95
C VAL A 140 -6.55 12.42 -10.57
N GLU A 141 -6.57 11.27 -9.91
CA GLU A 141 -7.80 10.66 -9.41
C GLU A 141 -8.54 11.59 -8.46
N TRP A 142 -7.83 12.20 -7.52
CA TRP A 142 -8.41 13.15 -6.58
C TRP A 142 -9.08 14.33 -7.29
N VAL A 143 -8.39 14.92 -8.26
CA VAL A 143 -8.94 16.01 -9.06
C VAL A 143 -10.20 15.58 -9.80
N ILE A 144 -10.18 14.38 -10.40
CA ILE A 144 -11.34 13.82 -11.11
C ILE A 144 -12.52 13.63 -10.14
N LEU A 145 -12.28 13.01 -8.99
CA LEU A 145 -13.34 12.73 -8.02
C LEU A 145 -13.94 14.00 -7.43
N VAL A 146 -13.12 15.01 -7.15
CA VAL A 146 -13.61 16.27 -6.56
C VAL A 146 -14.31 17.13 -7.58
N LYS A 147 -13.74 17.28 -8.79
CA LYS A 147 -14.29 18.20 -9.81
C LYS A 147 -15.42 17.60 -10.63
N ILE A 148 -15.28 16.33 -11.04
CA ILE A 148 -16.24 15.71 -11.97
C ILE A 148 -17.40 15.09 -11.20
N PHE A 149 -17.11 14.36 -10.12
CA PHE A 149 -18.13 13.69 -9.32
C PHE A 149 -18.61 14.52 -8.12
N ASN A 150 -18.01 15.69 -7.90
CA ASN A 150 -18.32 16.60 -6.79
C ASN A 150 -18.34 15.86 -5.43
N ARG A 151 -17.40 14.95 -5.25
CA ARG A 151 -17.24 14.20 -4.01
C ARG A 151 -16.21 14.87 -3.12
N LYS A 152 -16.49 14.91 -1.81
CA LYS A 152 -15.53 15.34 -0.80
C LYS A 152 -14.92 14.13 -0.13
N ILE A 153 -13.65 14.23 0.23
CA ILE A 153 -12.99 13.16 0.97
C ILE A 153 -13.46 13.19 2.43
N PRO A 154 -14.19 12.17 2.94
CA PRO A 154 -14.69 12.19 4.32
C PRO A 154 -13.58 12.27 5.35
N PHE A 155 -12.41 11.71 5.05
CA PHE A 155 -11.24 11.71 5.91
C PHE A 155 -10.70 13.13 6.13
N LEU A 156 -10.58 13.91 5.05
CA LEU A 156 -10.14 15.32 5.14
C LEU A 156 -11.22 16.18 5.78
N ASP A 157 -12.49 15.89 5.53
CA ASP A 157 -13.59 16.60 6.17
C ASP A 157 -13.56 16.44 7.68
N LYS A 158 -13.19 15.28 8.21
CA LYS A 158 -13.02 15.06 9.65
C LYS A 158 -11.94 15.96 10.24
N VAL A 159 -10.82 16.15 9.54
CA VAL A 159 -9.73 17.01 9.98
C VAL A 159 -10.15 18.48 9.89
N ILE A 160 -10.78 18.88 8.80
CA ILE A 160 -11.24 20.27 8.56
C ILE A 160 -12.35 20.64 9.54
N LEU A 161 -13.32 19.74 9.78
CA LEU A 161 -14.41 19.99 10.73
C LEU A 161 -13.90 20.14 12.16
N LYS A 162 -12.85 19.42 12.54
CA LYS A 162 -12.25 19.56 13.87
C LYS A 162 -11.61 20.94 14.07
N ASP A 163 -11.03 21.52 13.02
CA ASP A 163 -10.45 22.86 13.09
C ASP A 163 -11.54 23.94 12.99
N SER A 164 -12.56 23.73 12.16
CA SER A 164 -13.64 24.70 11.96
C SER A 164 -14.59 24.79 13.14
N THR A 165 -14.80 23.72 13.90
CA THR A 165 -15.63 23.79 15.10
C THR A 165 -15.04 24.66 16.19
N ASN A 166 -13.72 24.78 16.26
CA ASN A 166 -13.07 25.67 17.21
C ASN A 166 -13.20 27.15 16.83
N SER A 167 -13.26 27.46 15.52
CA SER A 167 -13.41 28.84 15.06
C SER A 167 -14.88 29.27 14.98
N GLU A 168 -15.79 28.36 14.65
CA GLU A 168 -17.23 28.67 14.58
C GLU A 168 -17.89 28.81 15.94
N ALA A 169 -17.37 28.15 16.98
CA ALA A 169 -17.90 28.28 18.34
C ALA A 169 -17.77 29.70 18.88
N GLY A 170 -16.84 30.51 18.37
CA GLY A 170 -16.72 31.92 18.70
C GLY A 170 -17.59 32.84 17.83
N TYR A 171 -18.06 32.37 16.69
CA TYR A 171 -18.80 33.18 15.73
C TYR A 171 -20.33 33.13 15.94
N ARG A 172 -20.86 32.06 16.49
CA ARG A 172 -22.29 31.86 16.70
C ARG A 172 -22.77 32.26 18.10
N SER A 173 -22.24 33.30 18.65
CA SER A 173 -22.63 33.80 19.97
C SER A 173 -23.79 34.79 19.94
N HIS A 174 -24.72 34.66 19.00
CA HIS A 174 -25.95 35.47 19.01
C HIS A 174 -27.21 34.65 18.90
#